data_55b50d810ebb881e7bde6704aa06cd02
#
_entry.id   55b50d810ebb881e7bde6704aa06cd02
#
_cell.length_a   1.000
_cell.length_b   1.000
_cell.length_c   1.000
_cell.angle_alpha   90.00
_cell.angle_beta   90.00
_cell.angle_gamma   90.00
#
_symmetry.space_group_name_H-M   'P 1'
#
loop_
_entity.id
_entity.type
_entity.pdbx_description
1 polymer ?
#
loop_
_entity_poly.entity_id
_entity_poly.type
_entity_poly.pdbx_seq_one_letter_code
_entity_poly.pdbx_strand_id
1 'polypeptide(L)'
;MWRPLFKQGIWGAYSVEMPTHLLRALYVRDRWGIPVPDPPPALGVARLESRPELADDWNSWWNWLKGLDVLDTSLYDEPGTPSTGSLCPPRIYRLLDENGSEIGEWTNSWRRSFRDANARRDPAASERRIAMETDRQVRGTLVFRVLPLRDEWLQWVEPRYLLVSQRLRDNPSTYERLARDAIGRSGPE
;
A
#
# COMPACT_ATOMS: atom_id res chain seq x y z
N MET A 1 -5.99 15.81 12.16
CA MET A 1 -6.83 14.68 12.63
C MET A 1 -7.62 14.15 11.44
N TRP A 2 -7.19 13.02 10.87
CA TRP A 2 -7.82 12.40 9.70
C TRP A 2 -8.97 11.52 10.20
N ARG A 3 -10.20 11.84 9.83
CA ARG A 3 -11.30 10.89 9.95
C ARG A 3 -11.30 10.06 8.67
N PRO A 4 -11.17 8.72 8.74
CA PRO A 4 -11.47 7.89 7.58
C PRO A 4 -12.91 8.17 7.16
N LEU A 5 -13.12 8.34 5.87
CA LEU A 5 -14.46 8.48 5.28
C LEU A 5 -15.17 7.10 5.36
N PHE A 6 -15.59 6.73 6.57
CA PHE A 6 -16.48 5.60 6.76
C PHE A 6 -17.88 6.03 6.32
N LYS A 7 -18.29 5.63 5.13
CA LYS A 7 -19.71 5.55 4.83
C LYS A 7 -20.18 4.14 5.14
N GLN A 8 -20.80 3.95 6.27
CA GLN A 8 -21.58 2.76 6.58
C GLN A 8 -22.82 2.73 5.68
N GLY A 9 -22.72 2.04 4.55
CA GLY A 9 -23.87 1.51 3.84
C GLY A 9 -24.08 0.07 4.28
N ILE A 10 -25.30 -0.40 4.30
CA ILE A 10 -25.71 -1.75 4.72
C ILE A 10 -25.09 -2.86 3.85
N TRP A 11 -24.42 -2.51 2.75
CA TRP A 11 -23.78 -3.39 1.75
C TRP A 11 -22.43 -2.83 1.34
N GLY A 12 -21.36 -3.64 1.47
CA GLY A 12 -20.03 -3.34 0.97
C GLY A 12 -19.28 -2.23 1.71
N ALA A 13 -18.93 -2.46 2.96
CA ALA A 13 -18.03 -1.55 3.68
C ALA A 13 -16.64 -1.53 3.03
N TYR A 14 -16.10 -0.34 2.74
CA TYR A 14 -14.77 -0.19 2.15
C TYR A 14 -14.03 1.03 2.71
N SER A 15 -12.71 0.98 2.66
CA SER A 15 -11.84 2.15 2.86
C SER A 15 -10.83 2.28 1.72
N VAL A 16 -10.38 3.52 1.47
CA VAL A 16 -9.29 3.81 0.52
C VAL A 16 -8.18 4.47 1.29
N GLU A 17 -7.00 3.87 1.24
CA GLU A 17 -5.86 4.25 2.05
C GLU A 17 -4.62 4.51 1.19
N MET A 18 -3.78 5.37 1.71
CA MET A 18 -2.42 5.52 1.24
C MET A 18 -1.46 5.01 2.34
N PRO A 19 -0.97 3.77 2.22
CA PRO A 19 -0.25 3.10 3.29
C PRO A 19 1.19 3.61 3.39
N THR A 20 1.48 4.50 4.32
CA THR A 20 2.83 5.09 4.51
C THR A 20 3.91 4.04 4.73
N HIS A 21 3.60 2.98 5.46
CA HIS A 21 4.53 1.88 5.74
C HIS A 21 4.95 1.14 4.46
N LEU A 22 4.01 0.85 3.55
CA LEU A 22 4.31 0.24 2.26
C LEU A 22 5.11 1.20 1.35
N LEU A 23 4.79 2.49 1.38
CA LEU A 23 5.54 3.49 0.63
C LEU A 23 7.01 3.55 1.06
N ARG A 24 7.28 3.54 2.37
CA ARG A 24 8.64 3.51 2.91
C ARG A 24 9.40 2.25 2.49
N ALA A 25 8.74 1.09 2.53
CA ALA A 25 9.36 -0.17 2.09
C ALA A 25 9.73 -0.15 0.60
N LEU A 26 8.82 0.32 -0.24
CA LEU A 26 9.07 0.45 -1.68
C LEU A 26 10.15 1.48 -1.99
N TYR A 27 10.17 2.61 -1.26
CA TYR A 27 11.20 3.62 -1.39
C TYR A 27 12.59 3.04 -1.09
N VAL A 28 12.74 2.34 0.04
CA VAL A 28 14.01 1.68 0.41
C VAL A 28 14.43 0.68 -0.68
N ARG A 29 13.52 -0.18 -1.15
CA ARG A 29 13.84 -1.12 -2.22
C ARG A 29 14.41 -0.42 -3.46
N ASP A 30 13.72 0.60 -3.95
CA ASP A 30 14.09 1.25 -5.21
C ASP A 30 15.34 2.11 -5.04
N ARG A 31 15.46 2.85 -3.94
CA ARG A 31 16.58 3.75 -3.65
C ARG A 31 17.90 2.99 -3.51
N TRP A 32 17.84 1.83 -2.87
CA TRP A 32 19.01 0.97 -2.65
C TRP A 32 19.04 -0.26 -3.56
N GLY A 33 18.27 -0.25 -4.65
CA GLY A 33 18.33 -1.27 -5.68
C GLY A 33 18.32 -2.71 -5.14
N ILE A 34 17.44 -2.98 -4.16
CA ILE A 34 17.32 -4.29 -3.53
C ILE A 34 16.63 -5.24 -4.50
N PRO A 35 17.27 -6.29 -4.99
CA PRO A 35 16.67 -7.27 -5.88
C PRO A 35 15.76 -8.18 -5.08
N VAL A 36 14.51 -8.33 -5.54
CA VAL A 36 13.53 -9.22 -4.90
C VAL A 36 12.81 -10.03 -5.97
N PRO A 37 12.39 -11.27 -5.69
CA PRO A 37 11.59 -12.06 -6.61
C PRO A 37 10.20 -11.44 -6.73
N ASP A 38 9.66 -11.41 -7.96
CA ASP A 38 8.30 -10.94 -8.28
C ASP A 38 7.93 -9.61 -7.57
N PRO A 39 8.72 -8.53 -7.77
CA PRO A 39 8.52 -7.28 -7.06
C PRO A 39 7.29 -6.54 -7.62
N PRO A 40 6.59 -5.75 -6.78
CA PRO A 40 5.72 -4.72 -7.33
C PRO A 40 6.55 -3.77 -8.22
N PRO A 41 5.93 -3.12 -9.23
CA PRO A 41 6.62 -2.17 -10.09
C PRO A 41 7.35 -1.07 -9.32
N ALA A 42 8.33 -0.43 -9.95
CA ALA A 42 9.11 0.61 -9.33
C ALA A 42 8.28 1.88 -9.05
N LEU A 43 8.66 2.61 -8.00
CA LEU A 43 8.15 3.96 -7.70
C LEU A 43 8.71 5.01 -8.66
N GLY A 44 9.91 4.76 -9.18
CA GLY A 44 10.62 5.69 -10.03
C GLY A 44 11.52 6.67 -9.30
N VAL A 45 11.88 6.38 -8.06
CA VAL A 45 12.94 7.09 -7.36
C VAL A 45 14.31 6.74 -7.96
N ALA A 46 15.23 7.69 -7.94
CA ALA A 46 16.58 7.46 -8.43
C ALA A 46 17.31 6.47 -7.51
N ARG A 47 17.95 5.46 -8.13
CA ARG A 47 18.77 4.51 -7.39
C ARG A 47 20.04 5.21 -6.88
N LEU A 48 20.38 5.01 -5.63
CA LEU A 48 21.63 5.49 -5.04
C LEU A 48 22.74 4.46 -5.20
N GLU A 49 22.49 3.25 -4.75
CA GLU A 49 23.41 2.11 -4.81
C GLU A 49 22.65 0.79 -4.88
N SER A 50 23.34 -0.33 -5.02
CA SER A 50 22.71 -1.65 -4.99
C SER A 50 23.10 -2.40 -3.71
N ARG A 51 22.09 -2.89 -2.99
CA ARG A 51 22.22 -3.63 -1.73
C ARG A 51 21.56 -5.02 -1.83
N PRO A 52 22.14 -5.93 -2.62
CA PRO A 52 21.56 -7.27 -2.80
C PRO A 52 21.49 -8.08 -1.52
N GLU A 53 22.37 -7.82 -0.56
CA GLU A 53 22.42 -8.48 0.74
C GLU A 53 21.21 -8.17 1.65
N LEU A 54 20.34 -7.25 1.26
CA LEU A 54 19.10 -6.92 1.98
C LEU A 54 17.85 -7.56 1.38
N ALA A 55 18.00 -8.37 0.34
CA ALA A 55 16.85 -8.93 -0.41
C ALA A 55 15.92 -9.77 0.48
N ASP A 56 16.46 -10.69 1.26
CA ASP A 56 15.68 -11.57 2.14
C ASP A 56 15.03 -10.79 3.28
N ASP A 57 15.77 -9.87 3.90
CA ASP A 57 15.27 -8.98 4.95
C ASP A 57 14.09 -8.15 4.43
N TRP A 58 14.26 -7.53 3.25
CA TRP A 58 13.22 -6.71 2.67
C TRP A 58 11.98 -7.53 2.29
N ASN A 59 12.16 -8.69 1.67
CA ASN A 59 11.06 -9.55 1.24
C ASN A 59 10.22 -10.04 2.42
N SER A 60 10.86 -10.46 3.50
CA SER A 60 10.19 -10.85 4.74
C SER A 60 9.40 -9.71 5.34
N TRP A 61 10.00 -8.53 5.42
CA TRP A 61 9.36 -7.32 5.92
C TRP A 61 8.20 -6.86 5.04
N TRP A 62 8.36 -6.86 3.72
CA TRP A 62 7.30 -6.52 2.76
C TRP A 62 6.08 -7.43 2.91
N ASN A 63 6.31 -8.74 3.01
CA ASN A 63 5.22 -9.71 3.17
C ASN A 63 4.43 -9.51 4.45
N TRP A 64 5.10 -9.13 5.52
CA TRP A 64 4.44 -8.77 6.77
C TRP A 64 3.66 -7.45 6.65
N LEU A 65 4.28 -6.41 6.08
CA LEU A 65 3.66 -5.09 5.92
C LEU A 65 2.36 -5.12 5.10
N LYS A 66 2.29 -5.96 4.08
CA LYS A 66 1.09 -6.08 3.24
C LYS A 66 -0.17 -6.46 4.03
N GLY A 67 -0.02 -7.26 5.05
CA GLY A 67 -1.11 -7.75 5.91
C GLY A 67 -1.42 -6.89 7.14
N LEU A 68 -0.61 -5.85 7.42
CA LEU A 68 -0.83 -4.99 8.59
C LEU A 68 -2.15 -4.22 8.51
N ASP A 69 -2.88 -4.23 9.63
CA ASP A 69 -4.03 -3.34 9.77
C ASP A 69 -3.56 -1.90 10.04
N VAL A 70 -4.12 -0.92 9.32
CA VAL A 70 -3.73 0.49 9.43
C VAL A 70 -4.04 1.07 10.82
N LEU A 71 -4.97 0.47 11.55
CA LEU A 71 -5.26 0.88 12.93
C LEU A 71 -4.08 0.66 13.88
N ASP A 72 -3.14 -0.23 13.52
CA ASP A 72 -1.91 -0.47 14.27
C ASP A 72 -0.75 0.46 13.86
N THR A 73 -0.93 1.32 12.87
CA THR A 73 0.13 2.20 12.36
C THR A 73 0.42 3.40 13.26
N SER A 74 -0.32 3.63 14.34
CA SER A 74 0.09 4.53 15.42
C SER A 74 1.47 4.17 16.03
N LEU A 75 1.94 2.97 15.75
CA LEU A 75 3.23 2.44 16.19
C LEU A 75 4.44 3.00 15.40
N TYR A 76 4.20 3.75 14.30
CA TYR A 76 5.28 4.21 13.41
C TYR A 76 5.43 5.74 13.30
N ASP A 77 4.60 6.51 13.97
CA ASP A 77 4.59 7.97 13.82
C ASP A 77 5.52 8.72 14.78
N GLU A 78 6.16 8.05 15.73
CA GLU A 78 7.18 8.68 16.58
C GLU A 78 8.59 8.25 16.18
N PRO A 79 9.42 9.17 15.65
CA PRO A 79 10.84 8.92 15.47
C PRO A 79 11.46 8.69 16.87
N GLY A 80 11.95 7.47 17.11
CA GLY A 80 12.75 7.19 18.30
C GLY A 80 12.14 6.25 19.33
N THR A 81 10.90 5.82 19.21
CA THR A 81 10.38 4.71 20.03
C THR A 81 10.45 3.41 19.26
N PRO A 82 11.31 2.46 19.65
CA PRO A 82 11.16 1.07 19.20
C PRO A 82 9.92 0.53 19.89
N SER A 83 8.75 0.76 19.29
CA SER A 83 7.55 0.11 19.76
C SER A 83 7.72 -1.39 19.55
N THR A 84 7.64 -2.07 20.64
CA THR A 84 7.60 -3.48 20.86
C THR A 84 7.16 -4.27 19.63
N GLY A 85 8.09 -5.00 19.02
CA GLY A 85 7.79 -5.91 17.94
C GLY A 85 7.91 -5.36 16.53
N SER A 86 8.66 -4.30 16.31
CA SER A 86 9.04 -3.88 14.96
C SER A 86 9.71 -5.05 14.25
N LEU A 87 8.93 -5.72 13.39
CA LEU A 87 9.46 -6.75 12.48
C LEU A 87 10.28 -6.13 11.34
N CYS A 88 10.59 -4.83 11.43
CA CYS A 88 11.52 -4.18 10.52
C CYS A 88 12.93 -4.71 10.79
N PRO A 89 13.56 -5.37 9.83
CA PRO A 89 14.92 -5.88 10.01
C PRO A 89 15.89 -4.76 10.40
N PRO A 90 16.81 -4.98 11.35
CA PRO A 90 17.69 -3.92 11.89
C PRO A 90 18.50 -3.18 10.83
N ARG A 91 18.89 -3.88 9.75
CA ARG A 91 19.63 -3.30 8.62
C ARG A 91 18.76 -2.34 7.82
N ILE A 92 17.50 -2.68 7.58
CA ILE A 92 16.53 -1.81 6.89
C ILE A 92 16.13 -0.65 7.80
N TYR A 93 15.93 -0.90 9.09
CA TYR A 93 15.63 0.14 10.06
C TYR A 93 16.71 1.24 10.07
N ARG A 94 17.98 0.85 10.01
CA ARG A 94 19.09 1.81 9.94
C ARG A 94 19.01 2.70 8.69
N LEU A 95 18.69 2.12 7.52
CA LEU A 95 18.47 2.91 6.31
C LEU A 95 17.31 3.90 6.43
N LEU A 96 16.21 3.48 7.08
CA LEU A 96 15.07 4.34 7.33
C LEU A 96 15.42 5.48 8.29
N ASP A 97 16.18 5.21 9.33
CA ASP A 97 16.61 6.19 10.34
C ASP A 97 17.58 7.22 9.74
N GLU A 98 18.63 6.75 9.06
CA GLU A 98 19.64 7.60 8.42
C GLU A 98 19.07 8.50 7.31
N ASN A 99 17.99 8.09 6.66
CA ASN A 99 17.38 8.78 5.51
C ASN A 99 15.95 9.27 5.78
N GLY A 100 15.56 9.34 7.05
CA GLY A 100 14.18 9.65 7.46
C GLY A 100 13.62 10.95 6.90
N SER A 101 14.45 12.00 6.79
CA SER A 101 14.06 13.29 6.21
C SER A 101 13.71 13.15 4.73
N GLU A 102 14.59 12.55 3.92
CA GLU A 102 14.37 12.37 2.48
C GLU A 102 13.14 11.51 2.20
N ILE A 103 12.99 10.41 2.93
CA ILE A 103 11.83 9.51 2.82
C ILE A 103 10.54 10.24 3.23
N GLY A 104 10.61 11.05 4.28
CA GLY A 104 9.48 11.85 4.77
C GLY A 104 9.04 12.90 3.76
N GLU A 105 9.97 13.63 3.17
CA GLU A 105 9.68 14.64 2.14
C GLU A 105 9.05 14.01 0.90
N TRP A 106 9.61 12.91 0.41
CA TRP A 106 9.06 12.18 -0.72
C TRP A 106 7.64 11.65 -0.42
N THR A 107 7.45 11.02 0.72
CA THR A 107 6.15 10.49 1.15
C THR A 107 5.11 11.61 1.27
N ASN A 108 5.49 12.77 1.85
CA ASN A 108 4.59 13.91 2.00
C ASN A 108 4.26 14.56 0.64
N SER A 109 5.20 14.57 -0.30
CA SER A 109 4.95 15.03 -1.67
C SER A 109 3.91 14.16 -2.36
N TRP A 110 4.07 12.84 -2.26
CA TRP A 110 3.09 11.89 -2.78
C TRP A 110 1.72 12.06 -2.11
N ARG A 111 1.67 12.22 -0.80
CA ARG A 111 0.42 12.45 -0.05
C ARG A 111 -0.34 13.67 -0.56
N ARG A 112 0.37 14.73 -0.88
CA ARG A 112 -0.25 15.95 -1.46
C ARG A 112 -0.82 15.66 -2.83
N SER A 113 -0.03 15.08 -3.73
CA SER A 113 -0.45 14.71 -5.08
C SER A 113 -1.68 13.78 -5.08
N PHE A 114 -1.68 12.79 -4.19
CA PHE A 114 -2.81 11.86 -4.02
C PHE A 114 -4.09 12.58 -3.57
N ARG A 115 -3.97 13.50 -2.60
CA ARG A 115 -5.12 14.33 -2.16
C ARG A 115 -5.68 15.17 -3.30
N ASP A 116 -4.81 15.85 -4.03
CA ASP A 116 -5.20 16.74 -5.11
C ASP A 116 -5.86 15.98 -6.27
N ALA A 117 -5.35 14.80 -6.60
CA ALA A 117 -5.94 13.92 -7.59
C ALA A 117 -7.33 13.42 -7.17
N ASN A 118 -7.51 13.10 -5.89
CA ASN A 118 -8.79 12.62 -5.36
C ASN A 118 -9.81 13.73 -5.09
N ALA A 119 -9.38 14.98 -4.90
CA ALA A 119 -10.29 16.12 -4.72
C ALA A 119 -11.06 16.50 -6.00
N ARG A 120 -10.55 16.11 -7.17
CA ARG A 120 -11.07 16.51 -8.48
C ARG A 120 -12.04 15.51 -9.13
N ARG A 121 -12.26 14.35 -8.53
CA ARG A 121 -13.09 13.24 -9.07
C ARG A 121 -13.97 12.68 -7.96
N ASP A 122 -14.98 11.86 -8.29
CA ASP A 122 -15.54 10.90 -7.30
C ASP A 122 -14.52 9.76 -7.12
N PRO A 123 -13.56 9.93 -6.21
CA PRO A 123 -12.35 9.13 -6.21
C PRO A 123 -12.59 7.68 -5.78
N ALA A 124 -13.77 7.43 -5.23
CA ALA A 124 -14.14 6.13 -4.67
C ALA A 124 -15.27 5.45 -5.45
N ALA A 125 -15.62 5.93 -6.64
CA ALA A 125 -16.73 5.36 -7.41
C ALA A 125 -16.45 3.91 -7.82
N SER A 126 -15.23 3.61 -8.28
CA SER A 126 -14.82 2.25 -8.63
C SER A 126 -14.70 1.36 -7.40
N GLU A 127 -14.09 1.85 -6.32
CA GLU A 127 -13.97 1.12 -5.07
C GLU A 127 -15.33 0.76 -4.49
N ARG A 128 -16.28 1.69 -4.57
CA ARG A 128 -17.67 1.43 -4.14
C ARG A 128 -18.31 0.32 -4.95
N ARG A 129 -18.19 0.35 -6.30
CA ARG A 129 -18.74 -0.71 -7.16
C ARG A 129 -18.11 -2.05 -6.87
N ILE A 130 -16.77 -2.11 -6.78
CA ILE A 130 -16.05 -3.33 -6.44
C ILE A 130 -16.53 -3.87 -5.09
N ALA A 131 -16.57 -3.03 -4.04
CA ALA A 131 -17.00 -3.45 -2.71
C ALA A 131 -18.43 -3.98 -2.68
N MET A 132 -19.37 -3.34 -3.38
CA MET A 132 -20.75 -3.81 -3.46
C MET A 132 -20.88 -5.17 -4.17
N GLU A 133 -20.10 -5.39 -5.22
CA GLU A 133 -20.16 -6.61 -6.02
C GLU A 133 -19.42 -7.79 -5.35
N THR A 134 -18.43 -7.50 -4.51
CA THR A 134 -17.60 -8.52 -3.82
C THR A 134 -17.94 -8.69 -2.33
N ASP A 135 -18.96 -8.05 -1.83
CA ASP A 135 -19.36 -8.05 -0.41
C ASP A 135 -19.48 -9.44 0.21
N ARG A 136 -19.96 -10.43 -0.56
CA ARG A 136 -20.11 -11.81 -0.10
C ARG A 136 -18.78 -12.60 -0.04
N GLN A 137 -17.74 -12.10 -0.70
CA GLN A 137 -16.43 -12.78 -0.82
C GLN A 137 -15.43 -12.25 0.19
N VAL A 138 -15.62 -11.02 0.68
CA VAL A 138 -14.72 -10.35 1.61
C VAL A 138 -15.30 -10.36 3.02
N ARG A 139 -14.53 -10.86 3.97
CA ARG A 139 -14.91 -10.79 5.38
C ARG A 139 -14.52 -9.43 5.96
N GLY A 140 -15.53 -8.61 6.29
CA GLY A 140 -15.33 -7.29 6.89
C GLY A 140 -15.18 -6.17 5.86
N THR A 141 -14.46 -5.12 6.22
CA THR A 141 -14.26 -3.95 5.36
C THR A 141 -13.18 -4.23 4.31
N LEU A 142 -13.51 -4.09 3.04
CA LEU A 142 -12.54 -4.14 1.95
C LEU A 142 -11.64 -2.90 1.97
N VAL A 143 -10.34 -3.08 1.99
CA VAL A 143 -9.36 -2.01 2.11
C VAL A 143 -8.55 -1.89 0.83
N PHE A 144 -8.69 -0.76 0.15
CA PHE A 144 -7.93 -0.43 -1.06
C PHE A 144 -6.69 0.38 -0.67
N ARG A 145 -5.51 -0.17 -0.91
CA ARG A 145 -4.21 0.45 -0.63
C ARG A 145 -3.59 0.96 -1.92
N VAL A 146 -3.59 2.27 -2.09
CA VAL A 146 -3.15 2.91 -3.35
C VAL A 146 -1.67 3.27 -3.26
N LEU A 147 -0.91 2.84 -4.28
CA LEU A 147 0.54 2.99 -4.37
C LEU A 147 0.94 3.76 -5.64
N PRO A 148 1.97 4.63 -5.59
CA PRO A 148 2.44 5.44 -6.71
C PRO A 148 3.38 4.67 -7.66
N LEU A 149 3.00 3.47 -8.04
CA LEU A 149 3.82 2.64 -8.92
C LEU A 149 3.79 3.15 -10.36
N ARG A 150 4.90 2.98 -11.09
CA ARG A 150 5.05 3.42 -12.49
C ARG A 150 4.13 2.70 -13.46
N ASP A 151 3.85 1.42 -13.18
CA ASP A 151 3.09 0.56 -14.08
C ASP A 151 1.74 0.21 -13.46
N GLU A 152 0.83 -0.28 -14.30
CA GLU A 152 -0.42 -0.86 -13.86
C GLU A 152 -0.15 -2.12 -13.07
N TRP A 153 -0.64 -2.17 -11.84
CA TRP A 153 -0.40 -3.30 -10.95
C TRP A 153 -1.50 -3.44 -9.91
N LEU A 154 -1.79 -4.70 -9.57
CA LEU A 154 -2.77 -5.05 -8.56
C LEU A 154 -2.35 -6.35 -7.88
N GLN A 155 -2.50 -6.40 -6.56
CA GLN A 155 -2.32 -7.61 -5.76
C GLN A 155 -3.41 -7.71 -4.71
N TRP A 156 -4.09 -8.86 -4.68
CA TRP A 156 -4.96 -9.23 -3.57
C TRP A 156 -4.13 -9.79 -2.42
N VAL A 157 -4.40 -9.33 -1.20
CA VAL A 157 -3.80 -9.83 0.04
C VAL A 157 -4.93 -10.15 1.01
N GLU A 158 -5.15 -11.44 1.20
CA GLU A 158 -6.21 -11.92 2.09
C GLU A 158 -6.06 -11.39 3.52
N PRO A 159 -7.16 -11.25 4.23
CA PRO A 159 -8.54 -11.54 3.81
C PRO A 159 -9.28 -10.34 3.20
N ARG A 160 -8.68 -9.15 3.10
CA ARG A 160 -9.42 -7.92 2.79
C ARG A 160 -8.64 -6.77 2.15
N TYR A 161 -7.37 -6.96 1.81
CA TYR A 161 -6.55 -5.86 1.28
C TYR A 161 -6.36 -5.99 -0.22
N LEU A 162 -6.69 -4.94 -0.97
CA LEU A 162 -6.36 -4.83 -2.38
C LEU A 162 -5.31 -3.72 -2.56
N LEU A 163 -4.08 -4.14 -2.88
CA LEU A 163 -3.01 -3.22 -3.23
C LEU A 163 -3.14 -2.88 -4.72
N VAL A 164 -3.13 -1.60 -5.05
CA VAL A 164 -3.35 -1.14 -6.43
C VAL A 164 -2.46 0.05 -6.76
N SER A 165 -1.89 0.06 -7.97
CA SER A 165 -1.19 1.25 -8.47
C SER A 165 -2.18 2.38 -8.80
N GLN A 166 -1.79 3.62 -8.53
CA GLN A 166 -2.58 4.78 -8.94
C GLN A 166 -2.82 4.75 -10.47
N ARG A 167 -1.83 4.33 -11.25
CA ARG A 167 -1.92 4.23 -12.71
C ARG A 167 -3.03 3.30 -13.19
N LEU A 168 -3.16 2.11 -12.58
CA LEU A 168 -4.27 1.20 -12.90
C LEU A 168 -5.62 1.80 -12.48
N ARG A 169 -5.66 2.43 -11.32
CA ARG A 169 -6.85 3.08 -10.79
C ARG A 169 -7.38 4.22 -11.68
N ASP A 170 -6.47 4.87 -12.43
CA ASP A 170 -6.82 5.91 -13.41
C ASP A 170 -7.51 5.34 -14.67
N ASN A 171 -7.58 4.00 -14.82
CA ASN A 171 -8.33 3.29 -15.86
C ASN A 171 -9.47 2.47 -15.22
N PRO A 172 -10.64 3.08 -14.93
CA PRO A 172 -11.69 2.48 -14.11
C PRO A 172 -12.19 1.12 -14.62
N SER A 173 -12.39 0.96 -15.92
CA SER A 173 -12.92 -0.28 -16.50
C SER A 173 -11.97 -1.46 -16.34
N THR A 174 -10.69 -1.25 -16.60
CA THR A 174 -9.64 -2.26 -16.40
C THR A 174 -9.45 -2.57 -14.92
N TYR A 175 -9.39 -1.53 -14.09
CA TYR A 175 -9.25 -1.64 -12.65
C TYR A 175 -10.37 -2.47 -12.02
N GLU A 176 -11.63 -2.13 -12.28
CA GLU A 176 -12.79 -2.82 -11.71
C GLU A 176 -12.85 -4.29 -12.10
N ARG A 177 -12.55 -4.60 -13.37
CA ARG A 177 -12.51 -5.98 -13.85
C ARG A 177 -11.41 -6.78 -13.15
N LEU A 178 -10.16 -6.27 -13.13
CA LEU A 178 -9.03 -6.96 -12.51
C LEU A 178 -9.20 -7.14 -11.00
N ALA A 179 -9.78 -6.15 -10.32
CA ALA A 179 -10.04 -6.21 -8.88
C ALA A 179 -11.05 -7.32 -8.55
N ARG A 180 -12.16 -7.40 -9.29
CA ARG A 180 -13.16 -8.48 -9.13
C ARG A 180 -12.58 -9.86 -9.38
N ASP A 181 -11.81 -9.99 -10.46
CA ASP A 181 -11.16 -11.25 -10.82
C ASP A 181 -10.17 -11.70 -9.72
N ALA A 182 -9.41 -10.77 -9.13
CA ALA A 182 -8.45 -11.07 -8.07
C ALA A 182 -9.13 -11.53 -6.78
N ILE A 183 -10.20 -10.82 -6.37
CA ILE A 183 -10.98 -11.17 -5.18
C ILE A 183 -11.74 -12.47 -5.38
N GLY A 184 -12.35 -12.67 -6.55
CA GLY A 184 -13.15 -13.85 -6.86
C GLY A 184 -12.37 -15.17 -6.91
N ARG A 185 -11.07 -15.14 -7.25
CA ARG A 185 -10.19 -16.32 -7.26
C ARG A 185 -9.81 -16.81 -5.88
N SER A 186 -9.97 -15.99 -4.87
CA SER A 186 -9.62 -16.27 -3.48
C SER A 186 -10.83 -16.66 -2.62
N GLY A 187 -12.01 -16.81 -3.22
CA GLY A 187 -13.20 -17.31 -2.55
C GLY A 187 -13.01 -18.75 -2.07
N PRO A 188 -13.62 -19.14 -0.94
CA PRO A 188 -13.50 -20.51 -0.43
C PRO A 188 -14.05 -21.50 -1.47
N GLU A 189 -13.25 -22.54 -1.77
CA GLU A 189 -13.74 -23.77 -2.41
C GLU A 189 -14.79 -24.46 -1.54
#